data_da1a8ca3fd33208ae303f412b9b5713b
#
_entry.id   da1a8ca3fd33208ae303f412b9b5713b
#
_cell.length_a   1.000
_cell.length_b   1.000
_cell.length_c   1.000
_cell.angle_alpha   90.00
_cell.angle_beta   90.00
_cell.angle_gamma   90.00
#
_symmetry.space_group_name_H-M   'P 1'
#
loop_
_entity.id
_entity.type
_entity.pdbx_description
1 polymer ?
#
loop_
_entity_poly.entity_id
_entity_poly.type
_entity_poly.pdbx_seq_one_letter_code
_entity_poly.pdbx_strand_id
1 'polypeptide(L)'
;LLEIVFENEDGQTATLTEWKNTKGMYIKTDEDLQKRDNAQFGRVCQILDCFYPQRPDAELSTFKEMIDWTKKMLDPMVATKKKLRLKVIYDKKGYTQVSKLGIFVEDMSNTDSQIKLFKNDLMERPVVADKENNDPLNVPPTVTPETADAAGASDLPF
;
A
#
# COMPACT_ATOMS: atom_id res chain seq x y z
N LEU A 1 3.59 -4.55 -15.39
CA LEU A 1 3.06 -3.75 -14.30
C LEU A 1 1.87 -2.95 -14.79
N LEU A 2 0.74 -3.01 -14.07
CA LEU A 2 -0.40 -2.12 -14.21
C LEU A 2 -0.49 -1.28 -12.94
N GLU A 3 -0.57 0.03 -13.11
CA GLU A 3 -0.79 0.97 -12.01
C GLU A 3 -2.01 1.83 -12.32
N ILE A 4 -2.95 1.85 -11.38
CA ILE A 4 -4.14 2.71 -11.44
C ILE A 4 -4.04 3.66 -10.25
N VAL A 5 -3.92 4.94 -10.54
CA VAL A 5 -3.75 6.00 -9.54
C VAL A 5 -5.09 6.67 -9.28
N PHE A 6 -5.46 6.74 -8.03
CA PHE A 6 -6.61 7.50 -7.54
C PHE A 6 -6.08 8.76 -6.85
N GLU A 7 -6.71 9.87 -7.12
CA GLU A 7 -6.36 11.17 -6.55
C GLU A 7 -7.60 11.79 -5.87
N ASN A 8 -7.42 12.34 -4.68
CA ASN A 8 -8.48 13.08 -4.00
C ASN A 8 -8.42 14.59 -4.31
N GLU A 9 -9.36 15.36 -3.76
CA GLU A 9 -9.45 16.81 -3.99
C GLU A 9 -8.24 17.58 -3.43
N ASP A 10 -7.53 17.01 -2.45
CA ASP A 10 -6.34 17.59 -1.83
C ASP A 10 -5.04 17.21 -2.56
N GLY A 11 -5.12 16.50 -3.69
CA GLY A 11 -3.97 16.03 -4.45
C GLY A 11 -3.24 14.83 -3.83
N GLN A 12 -3.82 14.20 -2.81
CA GLN A 12 -3.26 12.96 -2.26
C GLN A 12 -3.61 11.79 -3.17
N THR A 13 -2.67 10.86 -3.31
CA THR A 13 -2.82 9.73 -4.22
C THR A 13 -2.81 8.40 -3.48
N ALA A 14 -3.55 7.44 -4.02
CA ALA A 14 -3.46 6.03 -3.66
C ALA A 14 -3.39 5.20 -4.94
N THR A 15 -2.51 4.21 -4.96
CA THR A 15 -2.23 3.43 -6.16
C THR A 15 -2.63 1.97 -5.98
N LEU A 16 -3.38 1.46 -6.93
CA LEU A 16 -3.55 0.02 -7.12
C LEU A 16 -2.46 -0.47 -8.09
N THR A 17 -1.55 -1.28 -7.57
CA THR A 17 -0.46 -1.85 -8.36
C THR A 17 -0.70 -3.34 -8.58
N GLU A 18 -0.70 -3.78 -9.82
CA GLU A 18 -0.83 -5.17 -10.21
C GLU A 18 0.38 -5.63 -11.03
N TRP A 19 0.99 -6.72 -10.58
CA TRP A 19 2.12 -7.35 -11.25
C TRP A 19 1.67 -8.58 -12.01
N LYS A 20 2.34 -8.88 -13.12
CA LYS A 20 2.10 -10.15 -13.83
C LYS A 20 2.37 -11.31 -12.87
N ASN A 21 1.39 -12.18 -12.71
CA ASN A 21 1.58 -13.41 -11.97
C ASN A 21 2.46 -14.38 -12.78
N THR A 22 3.35 -15.06 -12.09
CA THR A 22 4.23 -16.08 -12.69
C THR A 22 4.36 -17.26 -11.74
N LYS A 23 4.53 -18.46 -12.29
CA LYS A 23 4.84 -19.62 -11.49
C LYS A 23 6.15 -19.44 -10.73
N GLY A 24 6.20 -19.92 -9.50
CA GLY A 24 7.36 -19.83 -8.63
C GLY A 24 7.07 -20.43 -7.26
N MET A 25 7.74 -19.93 -6.23
CA MET A 25 7.62 -20.49 -4.87
C MET A 25 6.19 -20.50 -4.32
N TYR A 26 5.38 -19.47 -4.65
CA TYR A 26 4.02 -19.28 -4.12
C TYR A 26 2.89 -19.65 -5.09
N ILE A 27 3.20 -19.86 -6.36
CA ILE A 27 2.26 -20.24 -7.43
C ILE A 27 2.81 -21.47 -8.10
N LYS A 28 2.35 -22.63 -7.66
CA LYS A 28 2.92 -23.91 -8.09
C LYS A 28 2.17 -24.54 -9.26
N THR A 29 0.87 -24.38 -9.30
CA THR A 29 -0.01 -25.02 -10.29
C THR A 29 -0.56 -24.00 -11.29
N ASP A 30 -1.07 -24.48 -12.42
CA ASP A 30 -1.78 -23.65 -13.39
C ASP A 30 -3.10 -23.14 -12.81
N GLU A 31 -3.74 -23.94 -11.97
CA GLU A 31 -4.96 -23.56 -11.27
C GLU A 31 -4.72 -22.41 -10.30
N ASP A 32 -3.62 -22.44 -9.54
CA ASP A 32 -3.24 -21.33 -8.65
C ASP A 32 -2.96 -20.06 -9.42
N LEU A 33 -2.27 -20.18 -10.57
CA LEU A 33 -1.97 -19.06 -11.45
C LEU A 33 -3.26 -18.44 -11.98
N GLN A 34 -4.14 -19.26 -12.54
CA GLN A 34 -5.44 -18.81 -13.07
C GLN A 34 -6.30 -18.16 -11.99
N LYS A 35 -6.34 -18.74 -10.79
CA LYS A 35 -7.08 -18.16 -9.65
C LYS A 35 -6.58 -16.77 -9.29
N ARG A 36 -5.27 -16.55 -9.34
CA ARG A 36 -4.67 -15.24 -9.07
C ARG A 36 -4.93 -14.25 -10.20
N ASP A 37 -4.84 -14.70 -11.45
CA ASP A 37 -5.14 -13.88 -12.61
C ASP A 37 -6.62 -13.47 -12.62
N ASN A 38 -7.53 -14.36 -12.31
CA ASN A 38 -8.96 -14.07 -12.17
C ASN A 38 -9.22 -13.07 -11.03
N ALA A 39 -8.55 -13.22 -9.89
CA ALA A 39 -8.68 -12.27 -8.79
C ALA A 39 -8.14 -10.88 -9.15
N GLN A 40 -7.06 -10.82 -9.91
CA GLN A 40 -6.47 -9.58 -10.42
C GLN A 40 -7.41 -8.89 -11.41
N PHE A 41 -7.93 -9.64 -12.37
CA PHE A 41 -8.93 -9.15 -13.32
C PHE A 41 -10.20 -8.67 -12.59
N GLY A 42 -10.66 -9.43 -11.58
CA GLY A 42 -11.81 -9.05 -10.76
C GLY A 42 -11.65 -7.69 -10.07
N ARG A 43 -10.42 -7.34 -9.62
CA ARG A 43 -10.14 -6.02 -9.03
C ARG A 43 -10.24 -4.89 -10.06
N VAL A 44 -9.73 -5.11 -11.26
CA VAL A 44 -9.88 -4.15 -12.37
C VAL A 44 -11.36 -3.97 -12.71
N CYS A 45 -12.10 -5.07 -12.76
CA CYS A 45 -13.53 -5.05 -13.01
C CYS A 45 -14.31 -4.26 -11.97
N GLN A 46 -13.98 -4.36 -10.68
CA GLN A 46 -14.61 -3.54 -9.63
C GLN A 46 -14.48 -2.04 -9.90
N ILE A 47 -13.32 -1.60 -10.39
CA ILE A 47 -13.11 -0.19 -10.75
C ILE A 47 -13.99 0.19 -11.95
N LEU A 48 -13.99 -0.63 -12.99
CA LEU A 48 -14.76 -0.36 -14.21
C LEU A 48 -16.26 -0.37 -13.96
N ASP A 49 -16.76 -1.24 -13.07
CA ASP A 49 -18.17 -1.32 -12.70
C ASP A 49 -18.68 -0.02 -12.02
N CYS A 50 -17.75 0.79 -11.46
CA CYS A 50 -18.10 2.11 -10.97
C CYS A 50 -18.43 3.10 -12.10
N PHE A 51 -17.93 2.88 -13.30
CA PHE A 51 -18.12 3.77 -14.46
C PHE A 51 -19.13 3.23 -15.47
N TYR A 52 -19.23 1.92 -15.58
CA TYR A 52 -20.03 1.24 -16.58
C TYR A 52 -21.12 0.40 -15.94
N PRO A 53 -22.42 0.79 -16.04
CA PRO A 53 -23.53 -0.03 -15.54
C PRO A 53 -23.59 -1.42 -16.20
N GLN A 54 -23.18 -1.50 -17.46
CA GLN A 54 -22.97 -2.74 -18.21
C GLN A 54 -21.56 -2.69 -18.81
N ARG A 55 -20.63 -3.30 -18.11
CA ARG A 55 -19.26 -3.41 -18.60
C ARG A 55 -19.22 -4.35 -19.81
N PRO A 56 -18.52 -3.97 -20.90
CA PRO A 56 -18.28 -4.90 -22.00
C PRO A 56 -17.51 -6.12 -21.53
N ASP A 57 -17.95 -7.29 -21.97
CA ASP A 57 -17.21 -8.53 -21.75
C ASP A 57 -15.88 -8.49 -22.51
N ALA A 58 -14.86 -9.06 -21.92
CA ALA A 58 -13.53 -9.17 -22.51
C ALA A 58 -12.98 -10.56 -22.29
N GLU A 59 -12.59 -11.19 -23.38
CA GLU A 59 -11.79 -12.42 -23.36
C GLU A 59 -10.32 -12.01 -23.42
N LEU A 60 -9.65 -12.09 -22.27
CA LEU A 60 -8.27 -11.68 -22.11
C LEU A 60 -7.42 -12.90 -21.78
N SER A 61 -6.48 -13.20 -22.65
CA SER A 61 -5.59 -14.36 -22.51
C SER A 61 -4.25 -14.03 -21.88
N THR A 62 -3.87 -12.75 -21.88
CA THR A 62 -2.57 -12.30 -21.38
C THR A 62 -2.68 -11.08 -20.48
N PHE A 63 -1.69 -10.94 -19.59
CA PHE A 63 -1.57 -9.76 -18.73
C PHE A 63 -1.44 -8.46 -19.53
N LYS A 64 -0.77 -8.52 -20.69
CA LYS A 64 -0.65 -7.36 -21.58
C LYS A 64 -2.01 -6.93 -22.15
N GLU A 65 -2.80 -7.89 -22.62
CA GLU A 65 -4.17 -7.62 -23.10
C GLU A 65 -5.04 -7.00 -22.00
N MET A 66 -4.90 -7.48 -20.77
CA MET A 66 -5.59 -6.89 -19.63
C MET A 66 -5.19 -5.42 -19.42
N ILE A 67 -3.89 -5.09 -19.49
CA ILE A 67 -3.42 -3.69 -19.38
C ILE A 67 -4.01 -2.83 -20.50
N ASP A 68 -3.90 -3.29 -21.74
CA ASP A 68 -4.32 -2.54 -22.92
C ASP A 68 -5.85 -2.29 -22.89
N TRP A 69 -6.61 -3.32 -22.50
CA TRP A 69 -8.05 -3.22 -22.32
C TRP A 69 -8.41 -2.27 -21.17
N THR A 70 -7.75 -2.40 -20.02
CA THR A 70 -7.98 -1.52 -18.87
C THR A 70 -7.75 -0.06 -19.23
N LYS A 71 -6.67 0.25 -19.90
CA LYS A 71 -6.38 1.61 -20.39
C LYS A 71 -7.47 2.12 -21.32
N LYS A 72 -7.82 1.33 -22.33
CA LYS A 72 -8.87 1.68 -23.28
C LYS A 72 -10.20 2.02 -22.58
N MET A 73 -10.51 1.30 -21.50
CA MET A 73 -11.74 1.50 -20.75
C MET A 73 -11.65 2.69 -19.77
N LEU A 74 -10.50 2.90 -19.12
CA LEU A 74 -10.36 3.93 -18.09
C LEU A 74 -9.99 5.31 -18.64
N ASP A 75 -9.17 5.40 -19.71
CA ASP A 75 -8.70 6.67 -20.24
C ASP A 75 -9.84 7.68 -20.53
N PRO A 76 -10.96 7.26 -21.15
CA PRO A 76 -12.09 8.20 -21.36
C PRO A 76 -12.77 8.60 -20.04
N MET A 77 -12.67 7.76 -19.00
CA MET A 77 -13.34 7.99 -17.71
C MET A 77 -12.59 8.97 -16.82
N VAL A 78 -11.28 9.15 -17.01
CA VAL A 78 -10.46 10.12 -16.27
C VAL A 78 -11.03 11.54 -16.41
N ALA A 79 -11.47 11.89 -17.61
CA ALA A 79 -12.05 13.21 -17.90
C ALA A 79 -13.37 13.47 -17.16
N THR A 80 -14.11 12.43 -16.77
CA THR A 80 -15.40 12.56 -16.10
C THR A 80 -15.29 13.07 -14.66
N LYS A 81 -14.11 12.97 -14.05
CA LYS A 81 -13.84 13.31 -12.64
C LYS A 81 -14.87 12.71 -11.68
N LYS A 82 -15.35 11.51 -11.99
CA LYS A 82 -16.32 10.80 -11.16
C LYS A 82 -15.74 10.52 -9.80
N LYS A 83 -16.50 10.85 -8.74
CA LYS A 83 -16.07 10.61 -7.36
C LYS A 83 -16.32 9.15 -6.97
N LEU A 84 -15.30 8.50 -6.45
CA LEU A 84 -15.35 7.13 -5.96
C LEU A 84 -15.04 7.08 -4.47
N ARG A 85 -15.64 6.13 -3.78
CA ARG A 85 -15.25 5.76 -2.42
C ARG A 85 -14.23 4.64 -2.52
N LEU A 86 -13.07 4.82 -1.90
CA LEU A 86 -11.93 3.91 -2.00
C LEU A 86 -11.48 3.46 -0.61
N LYS A 87 -11.19 2.18 -0.45
CA LYS A 87 -10.58 1.63 0.76
C LYS A 87 -9.05 1.74 0.66
N VAL A 88 -8.50 2.68 1.41
CA VAL A 88 -7.06 2.90 1.54
C VAL A 88 -6.60 2.40 2.90
N ILE A 89 -5.53 1.64 2.92
CA ILE A 89 -4.92 1.05 4.12
C ILE A 89 -3.44 1.41 4.18
N TYR A 90 -2.82 1.19 5.33
CA TYR A 90 -1.37 1.26 5.44
C TYR A 90 -0.72 -0.09 5.19
N ASP A 91 0.45 -0.07 4.60
CA ASP A 91 1.34 -1.22 4.60
C ASP A 91 2.13 -1.30 5.92
N LYS A 92 2.93 -2.36 6.09
CA LYS A 92 3.77 -2.54 7.29
C LYS A 92 4.85 -1.48 7.47
N LYS A 93 5.15 -0.71 6.43
CA LYS A 93 6.13 0.38 6.43
C LYS A 93 5.47 1.75 6.65
N GLY A 94 4.14 1.79 6.76
CA GLY A 94 3.38 3.02 6.96
C GLY A 94 3.08 3.81 5.69
N TYR A 95 3.23 3.21 4.50
CA TYR A 95 2.80 3.81 3.24
C TYR A 95 1.34 3.48 2.96
N THR A 96 0.63 4.43 2.38
CA THR A 96 -0.75 4.23 1.95
C THR A 96 -0.81 3.37 0.69
N GLN A 97 -1.75 2.44 0.65
CA GLN A 97 -2.02 1.61 -0.52
C GLN A 97 -3.51 1.29 -0.62
N VAL A 98 -3.96 0.94 -1.82
CA VAL A 98 -5.32 0.44 -2.03
C VAL A 98 -5.44 -0.98 -1.48
N SER A 99 -6.45 -1.23 -0.66
CA SER A 99 -6.71 -2.59 -0.16
C SER A 99 -7.16 -3.49 -1.31
N LYS A 100 -6.58 -4.70 -1.37
CA LYS A 100 -6.93 -5.72 -2.38
C LYS A 100 -7.94 -6.76 -1.87
N LEU A 101 -8.46 -6.57 -0.65
CA LEU A 101 -9.36 -7.50 -0.01
C LEU A 101 -10.82 -7.06 -0.13
N GLY A 102 -11.65 -7.96 -0.64
CA GLY A 102 -13.08 -7.74 -0.79
C GLY A 102 -13.42 -6.60 -1.76
N ILE A 103 -14.51 -5.90 -1.47
CA ILE A 103 -14.88 -4.69 -2.21
C ILE A 103 -14.05 -3.55 -1.66
N PHE A 104 -13.26 -2.91 -2.52
CA PHE A 104 -12.34 -1.84 -2.13
C PHE A 104 -12.66 -0.51 -2.80
N VAL A 105 -13.50 -0.50 -3.82
CA VAL A 105 -13.92 0.69 -4.55
C VAL A 105 -15.42 0.60 -4.86
N GLU A 106 -16.10 1.73 -4.77
CA GLU A 106 -17.50 1.86 -5.14
C GLU A 106 -17.82 3.29 -5.58
N ASP A 107 -18.94 3.46 -6.27
CA ASP A 107 -19.46 4.77 -6.61
C ASP A 107 -19.80 5.55 -5.33
N MET A 108 -19.36 6.80 -5.23
CA MET A 108 -19.62 7.66 -4.08
C MET A 108 -21.12 7.92 -3.87
N SER A 109 -21.94 7.78 -4.91
CA SER A 109 -23.40 7.95 -4.84
C SER A 109 -24.12 6.81 -4.13
N ASN A 110 -23.45 5.68 -3.91
CA ASN A 110 -24.05 4.57 -3.16
C ASN A 110 -24.27 4.98 -1.70
N THR A 111 -25.54 4.95 -1.26
CA THR A 111 -25.90 5.29 0.12
C THR A 111 -25.47 4.21 1.10
N ASP A 112 -25.59 2.94 0.69
CA ASP A 112 -25.20 1.78 1.51
C ASP A 112 -23.87 1.24 1.01
N SER A 113 -22.79 1.57 1.72
CA SER A 113 -21.45 1.11 1.36
C SER A 113 -21.32 -0.40 1.53
N GLN A 114 -20.80 -1.04 0.48
CA GLN A 114 -20.44 -2.46 0.48
C GLN A 114 -18.98 -2.69 0.89
N ILE A 115 -18.22 -1.62 1.09
CA ILE A 115 -16.83 -1.69 1.54
C ILE A 115 -16.80 -2.12 3.00
N LYS A 116 -16.14 -3.25 3.27
CA LYS A 116 -15.95 -3.78 4.62
C LYS A 116 -14.49 -3.73 5.02
N LEU A 117 -14.25 -3.42 6.30
CA LEU A 117 -12.92 -3.53 6.89
C LEU A 117 -12.69 -4.96 7.37
N PHE A 118 -11.51 -5.48 7.06
CA PHE A 118 -11.08 -6.80 7.49
C PHE A 118 -10.03 -6.66 8.61
N LYS A 119 -9.89 -7.70 9.41
CA LYS A 119 -8.93 -7.73 10.54
C LYS A 119 -7.49 -7.39 10.14
N ASN A 120 -7.13 -7.68 8.90
CA ASN A 120 -5.79 -7.43 8.37
C ASN A 120 -5.63 -6.07 7.68
N ASP A 121 -6.71 -5.28 7.59
CA ASP A 121 -6.66 -3.93 7.03
C ASP A 121 -6.08 -2.99 8.09
N LEU A 122 -4.87 -2.48 7.88
CA LEU A 122 -4.22 -1.53 8.78
C LEU A 122 -4.78 -0.13 8.51
N MET A 123 -5.72 0.30 9.36
CA MET A 123 -6.35 1.62 9.25
C MET A 123 -5.55 2.72 9.96
N GLU A 124 -4.67 2.34 10.87
CA GLU A 124 -3.75 3.25 11.57
C GLU A 124 -2.33 3.06 11.03
N ARG A 125 -1.61 4.17 10.94
CA ARG A 125 -0.23 4.13 10.50
C ARG A 125 0.62 3.36 11.52
N PRO A 126 1.27 2.25 11.16
CA PRO A 126 2.13 1.55 12.08
C PRO A 126 3.27 2.47 12.51
N VAL A 127 3.53 2.54 13.80
CA VAL A 127 4.74 3.15 14.34
C VAL A 127 5.89 2.24 13.94
N VAL A 128 6.59 2.61 12.88
CA VAL A 128 7.88 1.98 12.56
C VAL A 128 8.80 2.44 13.67
N ALA A 129 9.09 1.58 14.64
CA ALA A 129 10.20 1.82 15.54
C ALA A 129 11.43 1.99 14.63
N ASP A 130 11.96 3.20 14.60
CA ASP A 130 13.26 3.46 13.99
C ASP A 130 14.17 2.39 14.58
N LYS A 131 14.64 1.48 13.74
CA LYS A 131 15.76 0.63 14.13
C LYS A 131 16.84 1.64 14.46
N GLU A 132 17.09 1.80 15.76
CA GLU A 132 18.21 2.59 16.24
C GLU A 132 19.36 2.32 15.29
N ASN A 133 19.86 3.40 14.72
CA ASN A 133 21.07 3.38 13.91
C ASN A 133 22.14 2.69 14.77
N ASN A 134 22.25 1.38 14.61
CA ASN A 134 23.42 0.65 15.03
C ASN A 134 24.53 0.97 14.02
N ASP A 135 24.82 2.26 13.89
CA ASP A 135 26.05 2.72 13.30
C ASP A 135 27.13 2.52 14.37
N PRO A 136 28.06 1.58 14.19
CA PRO A 136 29.13 1.35 15.16
C PRO A 136 30.03 2.56 15.35
N LEU A 137 29.85 3.61 14.54
CA LEU A 137 30.57 4.88 14.65
C LEU A 137 29.81 5.95 15.44
N ASN A 138 28.53 5.73 15.78
CA ASN A 138 27.74 6.65 16.58
C ASN A 138 27.83 6.29 18.06
N VAL A 139 29.02 6.41 18.61
CA VAL A 139 29.25 6.32 20.07
C VAL A 139 28.73 7.63 20.66
N PRO A 140 27.69 7.65 21.52
CA PRO A 140 27.29 8.85 22.21
C PRO A 140 28.47 9.36 23.04
N PRO A 141 28.69 10.68 23.13
CA PRO A 141 29.76 11.20 23.92
C PRO A 141 29.60 10.76 25.37
N THR A 142 30.57 10.00 25.88
CA THR A 142 30.62 9.58 27.27
C THR A 142 30.68 10.85 28.13
N VAL A 143 29.59 11.18 28.78
CA VAL A 143 29.56 12.21 29.80
C VAL A 143 30.31 11.62 30.99
N THR A 144 31.56 12.00 31.15
CA THR A 144 32.31 11.81 32.37
C THR A 144 31.61 12.59 33.49
N PRO A 145 31.18 11.98 34.57
CA PRO A 145 30.74 12.76 35.70
C PRO A 145 31.93 13.43 36.32
N GLU A 146 31.95 14.75 36.27
CA GLU A 146 32.81 15.61 37.02
C GLU A 146 32.47 15.43 38.50
N THR A 147 33.31 14.69 39.22
CA THR A 147 33.24 14.68 40.66
C THR A 147 33.95 15.89 41.20
N ALA A 148 33.12 16.80 41.68
CA ALA A 148 33.56 17.92 42.49
C ALA A 148 34.21 17.43 43.80
N ASP A 149 35.34 18.04 44.09
CA ASP A 149 35.87 18.49 45.38
C ASP A 149 35.61 17.64 46.65
N ALA A 150 36.67 17.23 47.21
CA ALA A 150 36.85 17.32 48.64
C ALA A 150 38.32 17.53 48.96
N ALA A 151 38.59 18.71 49.48
CA ALA A 151 39.83 19.09 50.12
C ALA A 151 40.21 18.18 51.30
N GLY A 152 41.47 17.96 51.48
CA GLY A 152 41.97 17.24 52.68
C GLY A 152 43.49 17.05 52.65
N ALA A 153 44.19 18.06 53.04
CA ALA A 153 45.44 18.18 53.77
C ALA A 153 46.38 16.98 53.91
N SER A 154 47.63 17.30 53.59
CA SER A 154 48.86 16.95 54.32
C SER A 154 49.16 15.49 54.62
N ASP A 155 50.21 14.97 54.13
CA ASP A 155 51.53 14.90 54.78
C ASP A 155 52.48 14.11 53.87
N LEU A 156 53.54 14.77 53.46
CA LEU A 156 54.77 14.10 53.13
C LEU A 156 55.51 13.78 54.40
N PRO A 157 56.24 12.64 54.49
CA PRO A 157 57.67 12.81 54.57
C PRO A 157 58.46 11.75 53.80
N PHE A 158 59.54 12.23 53.28
CA PHE A 158 60.75 11.56 52.75
C PHE A 158 60.61 10.91 51.35
#